data_60148fddc92481b19bb4164a685e4ae1
#
_entry.id   60148fddc92481b19bb4164a685e4ae1
#
_cell.length_a   1.000
_cell.length_b   1.000
_cell.length_c   1.000
_cell.angle_alpha   90.00
_cell.angle_beta   90.00
_cell.angle_gamma   90.00
#
_symmetry.space_group_name_H-M   'P 1'
#
loop_
_entity.id
_entity.type
_entity.pdbx_description
1 polymer ?
#
loop_
_entity_poly.entity_id
_entity_poly.type
_entity_poly.pdbx_seq_one_letter_code
_entity_poly.pdbx_strand_id
1 'polypeptide(L)'
;VTATADARTATHSRHRVARALPATLLLVLSWVPALVGMLLCLRSATGIEAVGTLSAALAFGGAAALLPARGGHGGRGGPLLPVALGVAAVGAGASTLASGFRAAGIGGGLGIDLLGVAWMPGGLTVSGVLGAAVLLRSRSLLAGGALLSTAIAAVSAVELHQARPFPLAAVLWTVWLALAFGCGLMILWAARRRSSPDREAAVWLAIAHFALLGSGVGGYIIGEEGGSSFIGTAFAAAFLPAGVLFAAASFVLTAIARAPDAVDPPRARFAVGVLLMSALLVAYGAVAATAAQVAPLTPTSGGMIAVVLLAVGAEPARRGIQRAVDQLLYGRSADPRALLRTVSEEIAGREGGSLDALAAALRQSLRLGGVALTSSTGEGIRAEAGEVDPTTRQVITLFAADGPCGTVEVCGAAGRRAEPRTIDALRRIGGVLSVAVLLAEVNEGLREARDRARRIAASERRFARAEIEAGIEPALARIRRDLQELPTATDPASLLGRASTALQAATTDVRDLARTLLPGSLDAGDLPGALAELATRFEQPTLVTDVRQAPEHPEAVYHLVAEAVLRARRRGGIERIEIVVRSADRWRLRLTGDETHTRPILGALRARAEEAGYRTDVDHGASALTVGEQG
;
A
#
# COMPACT_ATOMS: atom_id res chain seq x y z
N VAL A 1 24.42 13.81 -21.78
CA VAL A 1 23.79 13.28 -20.52
C VAL A 1 23.87 14.30 -19.38
N THR A 2 24.93 15.12 -19.30
CA THR A 2 25.12 16.14 -18.24
C THR A 2 24.21 17.36 -18.37
N ALA A 3 23.88 17.82 -19.58
CA ALA A 3 23.03 19.02 -19.80
C ALA A 3 21.55 18.83 -19.41
N THR A 4 21.04 17.59 -19.42
CA THR A 4 19.66 17.27 -19.01
C THR A 4 19.47 17.15 -17.49
N ALA A 5 20.54 16.89 -16.74
CA ALA A 5 20.52 16.85 -15.27
C ALA A 5 20.46 18.27 -14.68
N ASP A 6 21.20 19.22 -15.25
CA ASP A 6 21.21 20.62 -14.80
C ASP A 6 19.88 21.33 -15.08
N ALA A 7 19.21 21.04 -16.18
CA ALA A 7 17.88 21.61 -16.47
C ALA A 7 16.80 21.12 -15.48
N ARG A 8 16.87 19.87 -15.01
CA ARG A 8 15.93 19.33 -14.01
C ARG A 8 16.16 19.89 -12.61
N THR A 9 17.41 20.13 -12.22
CA THR A 9 17.74 20.77 -10.93
C THR A 9 17.34 22.24 -10.91
N ALA A 10 17.50 22.96 -12.01
CA ALA A 10 17.09 24.37 -12.14
C ALA A 10 15.55 24.54 -12.13
N THR A 11 14.80 23.64 -12.75
CA THR A 11 13.32 23.65 -12.68
C THR A 11 12.82 23.27 -11.29
N HIS A 12 13.46 22.35 -10.58
CA HIS A 12 13.09 22.00 -9.21
C HIS A 12 13.36 23.14 -8.21
N SER A 13 14.45 23.91 -8.38
CA SER A 13 14.74 25.06 -7.53
C SER A 13 13.76 26.21 -7.76
N ARG A 14 13.41 26.52 -9.01
CA ARG A 14 12.39 27.55 -9.34
C ARG A 14 11.00 27.21 -8.81
N HIS A 15 10.59 25.94 -8.85
CA HIS A 15 9.33 25.51 -8.25
C HIS A 15 9.31 25.55 -6.71
N ARG A 16 10.46 25.39 -6.04
CA ARG A 16 10.55 25.57 -4.57
C ARG A 16 10.44 27.03 -4.17
N VAL A 17 11.11 27.94 -4.86
CA VAL A 17 11.06 29.39 -4.58
C VAL A 17 9.66 29.95 -4.84
N ALA A 18 9.00 29.58 -5.95
CA ALA A 18 7.64 30.00 -6.26
C ALA A 18 6.57 29.47 -5.28
N ARG A 19 6.85 28.40 -4.52
CA ARG A 19 5.97 27.87 -3.46
C ARG A 19 6.21 28.50 -2.09
N ALA A 20 7.40 28.99 -1.81
CA ALA A 20 7.75 29.60 -0.53
C ALA A 20 7.20 31.02 -0.39
N LEU A 21 7.11 31.77 -1.48
CA LEU A 21 6.69 33.19 -1.47
C LEU A 21 5.28 33.43 -0.87
N PRO A 22 4.22 32.66 -1.23
CA PRO A 22 2.90 32.87 -0.65
C PRO A 22 2.82 32.46 0.84
N ALA A 23 3.59 31.47 1.28
CA ALA A 23 3.62 31.05 2.67
C ALA A 23 4.33 32.08 3.56
N THR A 24 5.47 32.62 3.11
CA THR A 24 6.19 33.68 3.84
C THR A 24 5.38 34.96 3.92
N LEU A 25 4.70 35.38 2.83
CA LEU A 25 3.82 36.52 2.83
C LEU A 25 2.68 36.38 3.84
N LEU A 26 2.05 35.20 3.89
CA LEU A 26 0.99 34.89 4.85
C LEU A 26 1.48 35.02 6.30
N LEU A 27 2.66 34.47 6.60
CA LEU A 27 3.25 34.53 7.93
C LEU A 27 3.55 36.00 8.31
N VAL A 28 4.11 36.78 7.41
CA VAL A 28 4.37 38.20 7.64
C VAL A 28 3.07 38.97 7.92
N LEU A 29 2.03 38.75 7.10
CA LEU A 29 0.75 39.44 7.24
C LEU A 29 -0.02 39.05 8.51
N SER A 30 0.19 37.87 9.05
CA SER A 30 -0.49 37.42 10.27
C SER A 30 0.35 37.64 11.54
N TRP A 31 1.63 37.33 11.51
CA TRP A 31 2.49 37.33 12.70
C TRP A 31 3.02 38.73 13.06
N VAL A 32 3.39 39.54 12.07
CA VAL A 32 3.96 40.87 12.36
C VAL A 32 2.92 41.76 13.05
N PRO A 33 1.68 41.92 12.56
CA PRO A 33 0.66 42.68 13.28
C PRO A 33 0.37 42.14 14.66
N ALA A 34 0.31 40.79 14.80
CA ALA A 34 0.04 40.15 16.08
C ALA A 34 1.14 40.41 17.12
N LEU A 35 2.41 40.30 16.73
CA LEU A 35 3.55 40.58 17.61
C LEU A 35 3.64 42.05 17.98
N VAL A 36 3.44 42.97 17.05
CA VAL A 36 3.42 44.42 17.32
C VAL A 36 2.28 44.75 18.27
N GLY A 37 1.07 44.23 18.03
CA GLY A 37 -0.08 44.43 18.91
C GLY A 37 0.17 43.95 20.32
N MET A 38 0.75 42.73 20.45
CA MET A 38 1.09 42.18 21.75
C MET A 38 2.15 42.99 22.50
N LEU A 39 3.19 43.48 21.81
CA LEU A 39 4.20 44.34 22.40
C LEU A 39 3.60 45.66 22.95
N LEU A 40 2.62 46.23 22.26
CA LEU A 40 1.89 47.40 22.72
C LEU A 40 1.02 47.07 23.96
N CYS A 41 0.33 45.90 23.95
CA CYS A 41 -0.46 45.44 25.10
C CYS A 41 0.39 45.20 26.35
N LEU A 42 1.59 44.66 26.22
CA LEU A 42 2.49 44.41 27.35
C LEU A 42 2.90 45.69 28.08
N ARG A 43 2.95 46.86 27.39
CA ARG A 43 3.28 48.15 27.99
C ARG A 43 2.14 48.69 28.86
N SER A 44 0.90 48.28 28.62
CA SER A 44 -0.29 48.81 29.29
C SER A 44 -0.92 47.88 30.33
N ALA A 45 -0.32 46.70 30.60
CA ALA A 45 -0.83 45.65 31.48
C ALA A 45 -2.21 45.09 31.08
N THR A 46 -2.69 45.32 29.86
CA THR A 46 -4.00 44.89 29.33
C THR A 46 -3.87 43.72 28.35
N GLY A 47 -2.77 42.97 28.41
CA GLY A 47 -2.40 41.97 27.41
C GLY A 47 -3.25 40.70 27.36
N ILE A 48 -4.10 40.42 28.36
CA ILE A 48 -4.83 39.13 28.48
C ILE A 48 -5.83 38.94 27.34
N GLU A 49 -6.56 39.98 26.94
CA GLU A 49 -7.54 39.94 25.85
C GLU A 49 -6.91 39.67 24.48
N ALA A 50 -5.67 40.10 24.29
CA ALA A 50 -4.94 39.89 23.04
C ALA A 50 -4.32 38.47 22.90
N VAL A 51 -4.22 37.68 23.98
CA VAL A 51 -3.54 36.37 23.96
C VAL A 51 -4.28 35.35 23.08
N GLY A 52 -5.61 35.37 23.09
CA GLY A 52 -6.42 34.48 22.26
C GLY A 52 -6.22 34.74 20.77
N THR A 53 -6.30 36.01 20.35
CA THR A 53 -6.13 36.38 18.94
C THR A 53 -4.67 36.25 18.48
N LEU A 54 -3.70 36.56 19.32
CA LEU A 54 -2.29 36.25 19.09
C LEU A 54 -2.07 34.77 18.83
N SER A 55 -2.62 33.90 19.70
CA SER A 55 -2.49 32.45 19.55
C SER A 55 -3.12 31.97 18.25
N ALA A 56 -4.27 32.52 17.85
CA ALA A 56 -4.93 32.21 16.59
C ALA A 56 -4.09 32.67 15.38
N ALA A 57 -3.50 33.85 15.43
CA ALA A 57 -2.63 34.35 14.35
C ALA A 57 -1.41 33.47 14.15
N LEU A 58 -0.73 33.09 15.24
CA LEU A 58 0.47 32.27 15.19
C LEU A 58 0.14 30.82 14.78
N ALA A 59 -0.86 30.19 15.40
CA ALA A 59 -1.19 28.78 15.18
C ALA A 59 -1.82 28.55 13.80
N PHE A 60 -2.82 29.32 13.42
CA PHE A 60 -3.48 29.17 12.12
C PHE A 60 -2.59 29.63 10.98
N GLY A 61 -1.78 30.66 11.16
CA GLY A 61 -0.79 31.11 10.20
C GLY A 61 0.27 30.04 9.94
N GLY A 62 0.82 29.47 11.00
CA GLY A 62 1.75 28.33 10.91
C GLY A 62 1.14 27.10 10.25
N ALA A 63 -0.09 26.72 10.64
CA ALA A 63 -0.80 25.62 10.02
C ALA A 63 -1.09 25.86 8.53
N ALA A 64 -1.57 27.05 8.16
CA ALA A 64 -1.86 27.42 6.77
C ALA A 64 -0.60 27.42 5.89
N ALA A 65 0.53 27.92 6.42
CA ALA A 65 1.81 27.93 5.70
C ALA A 65 2.37 26.52 5.44
N LEU A 66 2.11 25.57 6.34
CA LEU A 66 2.55 24.17 6.21
C LEU A 66 1.64 23.31 5.34
N LEU A 67 0.39 23.73 5.11
CA LEU A 67 -0.54 22.98 4.28
C LEU A 67 -0.34 23.31 2.79
N PRO A 68 -0.34 22.30 1.88
CA PRO A 68 -0.15 22.55 0.46
C PRO A 68 -1.35 23.31 -0.12
N ALA A 69 -1.12 24.45 -0.77
CA ALA A 69 -2.15 25.23 -1.45
C ALA A 69 -2.74 24.50 -2.68
N ARG A 70 -1.99 23.59 -3.27
CA ARG A 70 -2.42 22.73 -4.40
C ARG A 70 -2.44 21.29 -3.93
N GLY A 71 -3.64 20.74 -3.77
CA GLY A 71 -3.82 19.30 -3.55
C GLY A 71 -3.20 18.53 -4.72
N GLY A 72 -2.19 17.70 -4.44
CA GLY A 72 -1.69 16.74 -5.41
C GLY A 72 -2.84 15.83 -5.85
N HIS A 73 -2.93 15.60 -7.16
CA HIS A 73 -3.82 14.64 -7.82
C HIS A 73 -5.33 14.76 -7.49
N GLY A 74 -6.01 15.63 -8.21
CA GLY A 74 -7.43 15.46 -8.57
C GLY A 74 -8.52 15.73 -7.52
N GLY A 75 -8.22 16.10 -6.28
CA GLY A 75 -9.24 16.31 -5.24
C GLY A 75 -9.84 17.72 -5.27
N ARG A 76 -11.15 17.86 -5.59
CA ARG A 76 -11.91 19.13 -5.62
C ARG A 76 -11.94 19.94 -4.32
N GLY A 77 -11.40 19.44 -3.19
CA GLY A 77 -11.41 20.08 -1.86
C GLY A 77 -10.05 20.59 -1.35
N GLY A 78 -8.96 20.46 -2.11
CA GLY A 78 -7.59 20.70 -1.66
C GLY A 78 -7.23 22.10 -1.10
N PRO A 79 -7.68 23.23 -1.67
CA PRO A 79 -7.26 24.55 -1.21
C PRO A 79 -8.11 25.15 -0.08
N LEU A 80 -9.25 24.57 0.29
CA LEU A 80 -10.20 25.16 1.24
C LEU A 80 -9.60 25.34 2.64
N LEU A 81 -8.92 24.31 3.14
CA LEU A 81 -8.37 24.31 4.49
C LEU A 81 -7.26 25.37 4.68
N PRO A 82 -6.18 25.42 3.87
CA PRO A 82 -5.13 26.41 4.06
C PRO A 82 -5.61 27.85 3.83
N VAL A 83 -6.55 28.08 2.89
CA VAL A 83 -7.10 29.41 2.63
C VAL A 83 -7.93 29.90 3.83
N ALA A 84 -8.83 29.06 4.37
CA ALA A 84 -9.66 29.44 5.51
C ALA A 84 -8.81 29.71 6.76
N LEU A 85 -7.81 28.87 7.04
CA LEU A 85 -6.88 29.09 8.15
C LEU A 85 -6.04 30.35 7.95
N GLY A 86 -5.62 30.65 6.71
CA GLY A 86 -4.88 31.86 6.38
C GLY A 86 -5.69 33.12 6.62
N VAL A 87 -6.95 33.14 6.18
CA VAL A 87 -7.87 34.30 6.43
C VAL A 87 -8.09 34.47 7.93
N ALA A 88 -8.32 33.40 8.68
CA ALA A 88 -8.48 33.46 10.13
C ALA A 88 -7.22 33.99 10.83
N ALA A 89 -6.03 33.60 10.38
CA ALA A 89 -4.76 34.06 10.93
C ALA A 89 -4.52 35.53 10.71
N VAL A 90 -4.76 36.03 9.50
CA VAL A 90 -4.58 37.47 9.16
C VAL A 90 -5.58 38.32 9.94
N GLY A 91 -6.85 37.89 10.00
CA GLY A 91 -7.87 38.59 10.80
C GLY A 91 -7.53 38.62 12.29
N ALA A 92 -7.04 37.51 12.85
CA ALA A 92 -6.60 37.46 14.25
C ALA A 92 -5.38 38.36 14.52
N GLY A 93 -4.42 38.43 13.59
CA GLY A 93 -3.28 39.33 13.68
C GLY A 93 -3.70 40.81 13.67
N ALA A 94 -4.63 41.20 12.81
CA ALA A 94 -5.21 42.55 12.74
C ALA A 94 -5.96 42.91 14.03
N SER A 95 -6.73 41.95 14.59
CA SER A 95 -7.45 42.13 15.86
C SER A 95 -6.50 42.29 17.05
N THR A 96 -5.40 41.54 17.10
CA THR A 96 -4.36 41.70 18.14
C THR A 96 -3.70 43.08 18.05
N LEU A 97 -3.45 43.57 16.83
CA LEU A 97 -2.91 44.93 16.59
C LEU A 97 -3.87 46.01 17.08
N ALA A 98 -5.18 45.86 16.80
CA ALA A 98 -6.21 46.80 17.29
C ALA A 98 -6.28 46.83 18.83
N SER A 99 -6.18 45.68 19.49
CA SER A 99 -6.08 45.63 20.96
C SER A 99 -4.84 46.34 21.47
N GLY A 100 -3.70 46.21 20.78
CA GLY A 100 -2.48 46.94 21.09
C GLY A 100 -2.63 48.46 20.93
N PHE A 101 -3.29 48.95 19.88
CA PHE A 101 -3.55 50.36 19.68
C PHE A 101 -4.46 50.94 20.77
N ARG A 102 -5.56 50.20 21.13
CA ARG A 102 -6.41 50.62 22.24
C ARG A 102 -5.62 50.68 23.55
N ALA A 103 -4.81 49.70 23.84
CA ALA A 103 -3.97 49.65 25.02
C ALA A 103 -2.94 50.77 25.08
N ALA A 104 -2.42 51.21 23.95
CA ALA A 104 -1.47 52.32 23.84
C ALA A 104 -2.17 53.70 23.82
N GLY A 105 -3.51 53.78 23.86
CA GLY A 105 -4.26 55.02 23.72
C GLY A 105 -4.15 55.65 22.31
N ILE A 106 -3.75 54.88 21.33
CA ILE A 106 -3.58 55.32 19.95
C ILE A 106 -4.92 55.19 19.23
N GLY A 107 -5.68 56.27 19.17
CA GLY A 107 -6.90 56.40 18.39
C GLY A 107 -8.12 55.68 18.96
N GLY A 108 -9.29 56.29 18.81
CA GLY A 108 -10.61 55.70 18.97
C GLY A 108 -11.39 55.98 17.69
N GLY A 109 -12.14 55.04 17.21
CA GLY A 109 -13.00 55.22 16.06
C GLY A 109 -13.32 53.92 15.31
N LEU A 110 -14.28 53.99 14.41
CA LEU A 110 -14.80 52.87 13.65
C LEU A 110 -13.70 51.98 13.01
N GLY A 111 -12.58 52.58 12.59
CA GLY A 111 -11.47 51.80 11.98
C GLY A 111 -10.79 50.85 12.95
N ILE A 112 -10.57 51.26 14.21
CA ILE A 112 -9.99 50.36 15.23
C ILE A 112 -11.00 49.33 15.70
N ASP A 113 -12.29 49.67 15.75
CA ASP A 113 -13.36 48.76 16.09
C ASP A 113 -13.54 47.66 15.03
N LEU A 114 -13.50 48.05 13.75
CA LEU A 114 -13.48 47.12 12.62
C LEU A 114 -12.25 46.19 12.65
N LEU A 115 -11.06 46.69 12.94
CA LEU A 115 -9.87 45.89 13.12
C LEU A 115 -10.01 44.97 14.34
N GLY A 116 -10.64 45.42 15.41
CA GLY A 116 -10.87 44.62 16.63
C GLY A 116 -11.71 43.38 16.38
N VAL A 117 -12.67 43.44 15.47
CA VAL A 117 -13.55 42.31 15.09
C VAL A 117 -13.04 41.56 13.84
N ALA A 118 -11.90 41.94 13.27
CA ALA A 118 -11.37 41.34 12.04
C ALA A 118 -11.09 39.83 12.15
N TRP A 119 -10.94 39.30 13.33
CA TRP A 119 -10.80 37.84 13.57
C TRP A 119 -12.09 37.07 13.30
N MET A 120 -13.29 37.68 13.48
CA MET A 120 -14.59 37.01 13.44
C MET A 120 -14.90 36.37 12.07
N PRO A 121 -14.74 37.02 10.90
CA PRO A 121 -15.06 36.38 9.63
C PRO A 121 -14.30 35.10 9.40
N GLY A 122 -13.02 35.05 9.72
CA GLY A 122 -12.19 33.86 9.59
C GLY A 122 -12.35 32.91 10.76
N GLY A 123 -12.24 33.38 11.99
CA GLY A 123 -12.28 32.58 13.21
C GLY A 123 -13.62 31.85 13.39
N LEU A 124 -14.74 32.55 13.22
CA LEU A 124 -16.08 31.94 13.31
C LEU A 124 -16.35 30.96 12.16
N THR A 125 -15.84 31.25 10.95
CA THR A 125 -15.93 30.30 9.83
C THR A 125 -15.13 29.03 10.11
N VAL A 126 -13.93 29.16 10.65
CA VAL A 126 -13.07 28.03 11.01
C VAL A 126 -13.70 27.18 12.13
N SER A 127 -14.21 27.82 13.18
CA SER A 127 -14.82 27.12 14.32
C SER A 127 -16.21 26.58 14.03
N GLY A 128 -17.00 27.21 13.15
CA GLY A 128 -18.38 26.87 12.90
C GLY A 128 -18.59 25.83 11.77
N VAL A 129 -17.97 26.04 10.63
CA VAL A 129 -18.35 25.29 9.40
C VAL A 129 -17.18 24.63 8.67
N LEU A 130 -15.92 25.04 8.91
CA LEU A 130 -14.79 24.56 8.12
C LEU A 130 -14.64 23.06 8.14
N GLY A 131 -14.74 22.41 9.29
CA GLY A 131 -14.63 20.97 9.44
C GLY A 131 -15.64 20.22 8.56
N ALA A 132 -16.91 20.64 8.60
CA ALA A 132 -17.99 20.08 7.80
C ALA A 132 -17.81 20.38 6.30
N ALA A 133 -17.44 21.60 5.94
CA ALA A 133 -17.20 22.01 4.55
C ALA A 133 -16.05 21.19 3.91
N VAL A 134 -14.98 20.96 4.65
CA VAL A 134 -13.85 20.14 4.23
C VAL A 134 -14.25 18.67 4.09
N LEU A 135 -15.07 18.14 5.01
CA LEU A 135 -15.53 16.76 5.01
C LEU A 135 -16.50 16.47 3.85
N LEU A 136 -17.43 17.40 3.58
CA LEU A 136 -18.43 17.32 2.50
C LEU A 136 -17.90 17.82 1.17
N ARG A 137 -16.71 18.42 1.13
CA ARG A 137 -16.17 19.11 -0.04
C ARG A 137 -17.09 20.21 -0.57
N SER A 138 -17.86 20.86 0.32
CA SER A 138 -18.88 21.86 -0.01
C SER A 138 -18.33 23.29 0.09
N ARG A 139 -18.17 23.93 -1.05
CA ARG A 139 -17.80 25.35 -1.13
C ARG A 139 -18.95 26.28 -0.71
N SER A 140 -20.20 25.88 -0.97
CA SER A 140 -21.38 26.64 -0.61
C SER A 140 -21.57 26.74 0.91
N LEU A 141 -21.32 25.66 1.64
CA LEU A 141 -21.35 25.66 3.10
C LEU A 141 -20.29 26.61 3.68
N LEU A 142 -19.08 26.59 3.13
CA LEU A 142 -18.01 27.50 3.54
C LEU A 142 -18.35 28.95 3.23
N ALA A 143 -18.87 29.25 2.05
CA ALA A 143 -19.29 30.58 1.66
C ALA A 143 -20.45 31.11 2.52
N GLY A 144 -21.46 30.29 2.80
CA GLY A 144 -22.57 30.64 3.69
C GLY A 144 -22.10 30.91 5.12
N GLY A 145 -21.20 30.07 5.65
CA GLY A 145 -20.59 30.30 6.96
C GLY A 145 -19.75 31.59 7.01
N ALA A 146 -18.97 31.88 5.99
CA ALA A 146 -18.18 33.11 5.88
C ALA A 146 -19.07 34.37 5.80
N LEU A 147 -20.16 34.31 5.04
CA LEU A 147 -21.14 35.39 4.96
C LEU A 147 -21.77 35.67 6.34
N LEU A 148 -22.23 34.64 7.02
CA LEU A 148 -22.81 34.76 8.37
C LEU A 148 -21.77 35.33 9.36
N SER A 149 -20.57 34.83 9.36
CA SER A 149 -19.47 35.30 10.20
C SER A 149 -19.11 36.78 9.92
N THR A 150 -19.16 37.19 8.66
CA THR A 150 -18.93 38.60 8.27
C THR A 150 -20.07 39.49 8.72
N ALA A 151 -21.32 39.02 8.64
CA ALA A 151 -22.48 39.77 9.13
C ALA A 151 -22.41 39.93 10.65
N ILE A 152 -22.02 38.92 11.40
CA ILE A 152 -21.77 39.00 12.86
C ILE A 152 -20.69 40.04 13.13
N ALA A 153 -19.55 39.98 12.43
CA ALA A 153 -18.45 40.91 12.61
C ALA A 153 -18.88 42.38 12.36
N ALA A 154 -19.66 42.61 11.30
CA ALA A 154 -20.16 43.95 10.99
C ALA A 154 -21.10 44.51 12.08
N VAL A 155 -22.04 43.70 12.56
CA VAL A 155 -22.95 44.07 13.64
C VAL A 155 -22.19 44.30 14.95
N SER A 156 -21.26 43.39 15.29
CA SER A 156 -20.42 43.55 16.49
C SER A 156 -19.51 44.76 16.46
N ALA A 157 -19.00 45.17 15.28
CA ALA A 157 -18.25 46.42 15.14
C ALA A 157 -19.12 47.65 15.42
N VAL A 158 -20.37 47.65 14.95
CA VAL A 158 -21.33 48.74 15.23
C VAL A 158 -21.70 48.79 16.70
N GLU A 159 -21.95 47.65 17.35
CA GLU A 159 -22.19 47.54 18.80
C GLU A 159 -21.02 48.14 19.59
N LEU A 160 -19.80 47.72 19.22
CA LEU A 160 -18.59 48.19 19.88
C LEU A 160 -18.42 49.72 19.72
N HIS A 161 -18.69 50.22 18.53
CA HIS A 161 -18.57 51.65 18.23
C HIS A 161 -19.64 52.50 18.92
N GLN A 162 -20.89 52.01 18.99
CA GLN A 162 -22.01 52.76 19.56
C GLN A 162 -22.19 52.50 21.07
N ALA A 163 -21.45 51.56 21.63
CA ALA A 163 -21.58 51.11 23.02
C ALA A 163 -23.03 50.71 23.40
N ARG A 164 -23.79 50.16 22.44
CA ARG A 164 -25.19 49.73 22.62
C ARG A 164 -25.42 48.33 22.05
N PRO A 165 -26.12 47.46 22.75
CA PRO A 165 -26.44 46.13 22.23
C PRO A 165 -27.49 46.21 21.12
N PHE A 166 -27.28 45.46 20.04
CA PHE A 166 -28.24 45.29 18.94
C PHE A 166 -28.93 43.95 19.04
N PRO A 167 -30.28 43.88 19.05
CA PRO A 167 -30.99 42.59 19.09
C PRO A 167 -30.61 41.66 17.94
N LEU A 168 -30.26 42.21 16.79
CA LEU A 168 -29.81 41.46 15.61
C LEU A 168 -28.53 40.63 15.89
N ALA A 169 -27.62 41.15 16.71
CA ALA A 169 -26.40 40.42 17.07
C ALA A 169 -26.74 39.08 17.80
N ALA A 170 -27.64 39.15 18.79
CA ALA A 170 -28.06 37.97 19.52
C ALA A 170 -28.70 36.89 18.61
N VAL A 171 -29.51 37.34 17.62
CA VAL A 171 -30.10 36.45 16.62
C VAL A 171 -29.02 35.81 15.75
N LEU A 172 -28.11 36.58 15.23
CA LEU A 172 -27.01 36.10 14.39
C LEU A 172 -26.10 35.12 15.13
N TRP A 173 -25.75 35.41 16.37
CA TRP A 173 -24.98 34.52 17.24
C TRP A 173 -25.70 33.21 17.51
N THR A 174 -27.02 33.24 17.78
CA THR A 174 -27.83 32.06 17.98
C THR A 174 -27.87 31.18 16.73
N VAL A 175 -28.07 31.78 15.54
CA VAL A 175 -28.03 31.08 14.25
C VAL A 175 -26.67 30.45 14.01
N TRP A 176 -25.59 31.19 14.30
CA TRP A 176 -24.24 30.68 14.15
C TRP A 176 -23.98 29.48 15.08
N LEU A 177 -24.36 29.56 16.37
CA LEU A 177 -24.22 28.47 17.31
C LEU A 177 -24.99 27.21 16.88
N ALA A 178 -26.22 27.37 16.42
CA ALA A 178 -27.03 26.25 15.91
C ALA A 178 -26.38 25.61 14.69
N LEU A 179 -25.87 26.42 13.76
CA LEU A 179 -25.14 25.95 12.58
C LEU A 179 -23.84 25.22 12.98
N ALA A 180 -23.06 25.79 13.87
CA ALA A 180 -21.80 25.20 14.35
C ALA A 180 -22.05 23.86 15.04
N PHE A 181 -23.06 23.78 15.93
CA PHE A 181 -23.43 22.54 16.59
C PHE A 181 -23.91 21.47 15.62
N GLY A 182 -24.77 21.85 14.64
CA GLY A 182 -25.23 20.95 13.59
C GLY A 182 -24.07 20.42 12.72
N CYS A 183 -23.10 21.26 12.38
CA CYS A 183 -21.87 20.85 11.69
C CYS A 183 -21.05 19.87 12.52
N GLY A 184 -20.91 20.10 13.82
CA GLY A 184 -20.24 19.20 14.75
C GLY A 184 -20.87 17.80 14.78
N LEU A 185 -22.20 17.74 14.93
CA LEU A 185 -22.96 16.48 14.89
C LEU A 185 -22.78 15.75 13.54
N MET A 186 -22.81 16.46 12.45
CA MET A 186 -22.61 15.91 11.11
C MET A 186 -21.19 15.34 10.93
N ILE A 187 -20.16 15.99 11.46
CA ILE A 187 -18.78 15.48 11.44
C ILE A 187 -18.69 14.18 12.26
N LEU A 188 -19.28 14.14 13.46
CA LEU A 188 -19.33 12.93 14.28
C LEU A 188 -20.08 11.78 13.62
N TRP A 189 -21.22 12.06 12.99
CA TRP A 189 -21.97 11.05 12.24
C TRP A 189 -21.15 10.49 11.06
N ALA A 190 -20.49 11.37 10.32
CA ALA A 190 -19.62 10.96 9.21
C ALA A 190 -18.39 10.15 9.69
N ALA A 191 -17.81 10.50 10.84
CA ALA A 191 -16.71 9.74 11.43
C ALA A 191 -17.10 8.30 11.82
N ARG A 192 -18.39 8.09 12.18
CA ARG A 192 -18.91 6.73 12.49
C ARG A 192 -19.16 5.87 11.25
N ARG A 193 -19.47 6.49 10.10
CA ARG A 193 -19.90 5.77 8.87
C ARG A 193 -18.81 5.56 7.84
N ARG A 194 -17.66 6.21 7.96
CA ARG A 194 -16.56 6.11 6.99
C ARG A 194 -15.56 5.01 7.37
N SER A 195 -14.91 4.46 6.35
CA SER A 195 -13.78 3.53 6.52
C SER A 195 -12.47 4.29 6.77
N SER A 196 -11.48 3.65 7.37
CA SER A 196 -10.10 4.16 7.42
C SER A 196 -9.54 4.33 5.99
N PRO A 197 -8.82 5.38 5.62
CA PRO A 197 -8.26 6.48 6.44
C PRO A 197 -9.19 7.70 6.60
N ASP A 198 -10.31 7.79 5.87
CA ASP A 198 -11.24 8.93 5.92
C ASP A 198 -11.89 9.09 7.31
N ARG A 199 -12.00 7.98 8.06
CA ARG A 199 -12.49 8.00 9.45
C ARG A 199 -11.53 8.75 10.38
N GLU A 200 -10.22 8.51 10.27
CA GLU A 200 -9.22 9.20 11.09
C GLU A 200 -9.23 10.72 10.83
N ALA A 201 -9.28 11.10 9.55
CA ALA A 201 -9.39 12.50 9.16
C ALA A 201 -10.67 13.16 9.72
N ALA A 202 -11.80 12.46 9.70
CA ALA A 202 -13.06 12.96 10.25
C ALA A 202 -13.00 13.09 11.79
N VAL A 203 -12.33 12.18 12.48
CA VAL A 203 -12.11 12.26 13.94
C VAL A 203 -11.29 13.49 14.29
N TRP A 204 -10.18 13.75 13.57
CA TRP A 204 -9.36 14.95 13.83
C TRP A 204 -10.11 16.24 13.53
N LEU A 205 -10.96 16.26 12.49
CA LEU A 205 -11.85 17.40 12.22
C LEU A 205 -12.87 17.62 13.32
N ALA A 206 -13.46 16.54 13.88
CA ALA A 206 -14.36 16.65 15.02
C ALA A 206 -13.65 17.22 16.26
N ILE A 207 -12.45 16.71 16.54
CA ILE A 207 -11.63 17.21 17.65
C ILE A 207 -11.31 18.70 17.49
N ALA A 208 -10.86 19.12 16.29
CA ALA A 208 -10.60 20.53 16.00
C ALA A 208 -11.84 21.42 16.19
N HIS A 209 -12.97 20.95 15.67
CA HIS A 209 -14.24 21.67 15.74
C HIS A 209 -14.71 21.88 17.19
N PHE A 210 -14.75 20.80 17.98
CA PHE A 210 -15.19 20.87 19.38
C PHE A 210 -14.20 21.59 20.29
N ALA A 211 -12.89 21.51 19.99
CA ALA A 211 -11.88 22.26 20.72
C ALA A 211 -12.08 23.78 20.53
N LEU A 212 -12.34 24.22 19.30
CA LEU A 212 -12.60 25.64 19.01
C LEU A 212 -13.93 26.11 19.58
N LEU A 213 -14.99 25.34 19.38
CA LEU A 213 -16.31 25.68 19.88
C LEU A 213 -16.32 25.72 21.42
N GLY A 214 -15.75 24.71 22.06
CA GLY A 214 -15.69 24.60 23.51
C GLY A 214 -14.81 25.69 24.15
N SER A 215 -13.65 26.03 23.54
CA SER A 215 -12.79 27.10 24.03
C SER A 215 -13.42 28.48 23.84
N GLY A 216 -14.13 28.70 22.71
CA GLY A 216 -14.81 29.96 22.43
C GLY A 216 -16.00 30.20 23.37
N VAL A 217 -16.90 29.20 23.49
CA VAL A 217 -18.05 29.28 24.40
C VAL A 217 -17.61 29.33 25.87
N GLY A 218 -16.64 28.50 26.25
CA GLY A 218 -16.09 28.51 27.61
C GLY A 218 -15.41 29.82 27.97
N GLY A 219 -14.63 30.40 27.04
CA GLY A 219 -14.00 31.72 27.21
C GLY A 219 -15.02 32.86 27.37
N TYR A 220 -16.13 32.80 26.61
CA TYR A 220 -17.21 33.78 26.72
C TYR A 220 -17.93 33.71 28.07
N ILE A 221 -18.37 32.50 28.48
CA ILE A 221 -19.09 32.30 29.76
C ILE A 221 -18.22 32.73 30.96
N ILE A 222 -16.94 32.32 30.95
CA ILE A 222 -16.03 32.66 32.04
C ILE A 222 -15.69 34.16 32.05
N GLY A 223 -15.60 34.78 30.88
CA GLY A 223 -15.34 36.22 30.72
C GLY A 223 -16.49 37.09 31.27
N GLU A 224 -17.74 36.71 31.02
CA GLU A 224 -18.95 37.42 31.49
C GLU A 224 -19.18 37.25 33.00
N GLU A 225 -19.09 36.00 33.48
CA GLU A 225 -19.41 35.69 34.91
C GLU A 225 -18.23 35.93 35.86
N GLY A 226 -17.00 35.75 35.36
CA GLY A 226 -15.76 35.76 36.14
C GLY A 226 -14.87 36.98 36.01
N GLY A 227 -15.28 38.00 35.28
CA GLY A 227 -14.44 39.11 34.85
C GLY A 227 -13.71 39.92 35.93
N SER A 228 -13.98 39.71 37.19
CA SER A 228 -13.26 40.30 38.32
C SER A 228 -12.45 39.28 39.15
N SER A 229 -12.60 37.98 38.90
CA SER A 229 -11.88 36.96 39.63
C SER A 229 -10.58 36.55 38.93
N PHE A 230 -9.51 36.39 39.73
CA PHE A 230 -8.21 35.87 39.22
C PHE A 230 -8.36 34.52 38.51
N ILE A 231 -9.30 33.71 38.98
CA ILE A 231 -9.59 32.37 38.42
C ILE A 231 -10.16 32.48 37.01
N GLY A 232 -11.14 33.38 36.78
CA GLY A 232 -11.75 33.58 35.48
C GLY A 232 -10.75 34.08 34.45
N THR A 233 -9.92 35.06 34.84
CA THR A 233 -8.88 35.60 33.96
C THR A 233 -7.77 34.58 33.63
N ALA A 234 -7.30 33.80 34.60
CA ALA A 234 -6.28 32.78 34.39
C ALA A 234 -6.81 31.63 33.51
N PHE A 235 -8.07 31.24 33.71
CA PHE A 235 -8.72 30.21 32.90
C PHE A 235 -8.95 30.68 31.46
N ALA A 236 -9.47 31.86 31.25
CA ALA A 236 -9.66 32.43 29.91
C ALA A 236 -8.32 32.61 29.16
N ALA A 237 -7.29 33.08 29.86
CA ALA A 237 -5.96 33.24 29.30
C ALA A 237 -5.26 31.91 28.91
N ALA A 238 -5.62 30.81 29.55
CA ALA A 238 -5.03 29.50 29.27
C ALA A 238 -5.89 28.66 28.31
N PHE A 239 -7.21 28.59 28.53
CA PHE A 239 -8.10 27.69 27.78
C PHE A 239 -8.36 28.11 26.35
N LEU A 240 -8.56 29.41 26.10
CA LEU A 240 -8.80 29.91 24.75
C LEU A 240 -7.60 29.68 23.82
N PRO A 241 -6.36 30.08 24.20
CA PRO A 241 -5.18 29.78 23.40
C PRO A 241 -4.94 28.26 23.23
N ALA A 242 -5.14 27.46 24.29
CA ALA A 242 -4.98 26.04 24.24
C ALA A 242 -5.93 25.37 23.22
N GLY A 243 -7.21 25.76 23.23
CA GLY A 243 -8.20 25.28 22.26
C GLY A 243 -7.85 25.62 20.82
N VAL A 244 -7.39 26.86 20.57
CA VAL A 244 -6.95 27.32 19.26
C VAL A 244 -5.72 26.54 18.77
N LEU A 245 -4.72 26.38 19.63
CA LEU A 245 -3.50 25.62 19.32
C LEU A 245 -3.82 24.15 19.03
N PHE A 246 -4.66 23.55 19.87
CA PHE A 246 -5.08 22.18 19.72
C PHE A 246 -5.83 21.94 18.40
N ALA A 247 -6.71 22.88 18.02
CA ALA A 247 -7.43 22.83 16.76
C ALA A 247 -6.49 22.98 15.55
N ALA A 248 -5.53 23.90 15.61
CA ALA A 248 -4.55 24.10 14.55
C ALA A 248 -3.73 22.82 14.30
N ALA A 249 -3.26 22.17 15.37
CA ALA A 249 -2.60 20.86 15.28
C ALA A 249 -3.51 19.79 14.68
N SER A 250 -4.77 19.73 15.10
CA SER A 250 -5.76 18.77 14.61
C SER A 250 -6.07 18.96 13.12
N PHE A 251 -6.10 20.19 12.62
CA PHE A 251 -6.21 20.46 11.18
C PHE A 251 -4.99 19.99 10.39
N VAL A 252 -3.78 20.16 10.93
CA VAL A 252 -2.56 19.61 10.30
C VAL A 252 -2.59 18.09 10.30
N LEU A 253 -3.00 17.46 11.40
CA LEU A 253 -3.15 16.00 11.49
C LEU A 253 -4.23 15.46 10.54
N THR A 254 -5.33 16.20 10.34
CA THR A 254 -6.34 15.88 9.31
C THR A 254 -5.73 15.83 7.91
N ALA A 255 -4.89 16.80 7.58
CA ALA A 255 -4.23 16.84 6.27
C ALA A 255 -3.24 15.69 6.10
N ILE A 256 -2.52 15.32 7.16
CA ILE A 256 -1.62 14.18 7.19
C ILE A 256 -2.42 12.86 7.02
N ALA A 257 -3.51 12.68 7.74
CA ALA A 257 -4.35 11.48 7.64
C ALA A 257 -4.94 11.28 6.24
N ARG A 258 -5.25 12.37 5.51
CA ARG A 258 -5.76 12.32 4.13
C ARG A 258 -4.72 12.08 3.06
N ALA A 259 -3.48 12.42 3.32
CA ALA A 259 -2.37 12.27 2.39
C ALA A 259 -1.14 11.74 3.14
N PRO A 260 -1.19 10.49 3.63
CA PRO A 260 -0.09 9.91 4.41
C PRO A 260 1.22 9.86 3.61
N ASP A 261 1.10 9.76 2.28
CA ASP A 261 2.23 9.71 1.36
C ASP A 261 2.99 11.06 1.23
N ALA A 262 2.39 12.16 1.69
CA ALA A 262 2.94 13.52 1.59
C ALA A 262 3.40 14.09 2.94
N VAL A 263 3.79 13.22 3.88
CA VAL A 263 4.20 13.67 5.22
C VAL A 263 5.58 14.34 5.16
N ASP A 264 5.58 15.64 5.42
CA ASP A 264 6.81 16.42 5.60
C ASP A 264 7.21 16.45 7.08
N PRO A 265 8.49 16.21 7.44
CA PRO A 265 8.98 16.30 8.81
C PRO A 265 8.61 17.60 9.54
N PRO A 266 8.62 18.79 8.90
CA PRO A 266 8.21 20.02 9.56
C PRO A 266 6.73 20.05 9.98
N ARG A 267 5.81 19.38 9.23
CA ARG A 267 4.39 19.30 9.63
C ARG A 267 4.19 18.47 10.89
N ALA A 268 4.90 17.35 10.97
CA ALA A 268 4.88 16.49 12.14
C ALA A 268 5.41 17.21 13.38
N ARG A 269 6.55 17.88 13.27
CA ARG A 269 7.14 18.67 14.36
C ARG A 269 6.24 19.80 14.82
N PHE A 270 5.61 20.50 13.88
CA PHE A 270 4.64 21.55 14.19
C PHE A 270 3.46 20.99 14.99
N ALA A 271 2.82 19.91 14.51
CA ALA A 271 1.69 19.30 15.20
C ALA A 271 2.06 18.85 16.62
N VAL A 272 3.21 18.19 16.79
CA VAL A 272 3.69 17.75 18.11
C VAL A 272 3.96 18.95 19.02
N GLY A 273 4.66 19.96 18.55
CA GLY A 273 4.99 21.16 19.31
C GLY A 273 3.74 21.93 19.77
N VAL A 274 2.80 22.11 18.86
CA VAL A 274 1.55 22.84 19.12
C VAL A 274 0.63 22.05 20.06
N LEU A 275 0.53 20.70 19.91
CA LEU A 275 -0.22 19.87 20.87
C LEU A 275 0.39 19.88 22.27
N LEU A 276 1.72 19.87 22.35
CA LEU A 276 2.41 19.97 23.63
C LEU A 276 2.13 21.31 24.29
N MET A 277 2.24 22.41 23.56
CA MET A 277 1.92 23.75 24.09
C MET A 277 0.47 23.84 24.56
N SER A 278 -0.48 23.24 23.80
CA SER A 278 -1.89 23.19 24.22
C SER A 278 -2.07 22.46 25.54
N ALA A 279 -1.46 21.27 25.66
CA ALA A 279 -1.54 20.46 26.88
C ALA A 279 -0.92 21.17 28.08
N LEU A 280 0.21 21.86 27.91
CA LEU A 280 0.86 22.63 28.95
C LEU A 280 0.02 23.83 29.40
N LEU A 281 -0.64 24.53 28.46
CA LEU A 281 -1.55 25.64 28.79
C LEU A 281 -2.78 25.18 29.56
N VAL A 282 -3.39 24.05 29.15
CA VAL A 282 -4.53 23.46 29.89
C VAL A 282 -4.10 23.06 31.29
N ALA A 283 -2.96 22.38 31.43
CA ALA A 283 -2.43 21.97 32.71
C ALA A 283 -2.13 23.19 33.62
N TYR A 284 -1.53 24.25 33.06
CA TYR A 284 -1.29 25.51 33.76
C TYR A 284 -2.59 26.12 34.27
N GLY A 285 -3.59 26.27 33.39
CA GLY A 285 -4.89 26.83 33.76
C GLY A 285 -5.59 26.02 34.87
N ALA A 286 -5.56 24.69 34.75
CA ALA A 286 -6.14 23.80 35.74
C ALA A 286 -5.44 23.90 37.12
N VAL A 287 -4.11 23.89 37.15
CA VAL A 287 -3.32 24.00 38.37
C VAL A 287 -3.50 25.36 39.00
N ALA A 288 -3.45 26.44 38.22
CA ALA A 288 -3.64 27.80 38.71
C ALA A 288 -5.05 27.99 39.33
N ALA A 289 -6.09 27.47 38.62
CA ALA A 289 -7.47 27.51 39.11
C ALA A 289 -7.65 26.71 40.42
N THR A 290 -7.05 25.52 40.49
CA THR A 290 -7.13 24.65 41.68
C THR A 290 -6.37 25.25 42.87
N ALA A 291 -5.17 25.78 42.64
CA ALA A 291 -4.37 26.44 43.66
C ALA A 291 -5.08 27.66 44.27
N ALA A 292 -5.78 28.44 43.45
CA ALA A 292 -6.56 29.59 43.88
C ALA A 292 -7.78 29.21 44.77
N GLN A 293 -8.32 28.00 44.62
CA GLN A 293 -9.46 27.51 45.43
C GLN A 293 -9.03 26.88 46.76
N VAL A 294 -7.87 26.23 46.80
CA VAL A 294 -7.46 25.40 47.95
C VAL A 294 -6.70 26.21 49.01
N ALA A 295 -6.03 27.30 48.65
CA ALA A 295 -5.27 28.09 49.61
C ALA A 295 -5.42 29.62 49.32
N PRO A 296 -5.39 30.48 50.33
CA PRO A 296 -5.32 31.92 50.14
C PRO A 296 -3.91 32.34 49.66
N LEU A 297 -3.47 31.70 48.57
CA LEU A 297 -2.17 31.96 47.98
C LEU A 297 -2.20 33.27 47.17
N THR A 298 -1.13 34.04 47.25
CA THR A 298 -0.97 35.16 46.36
C THR A 298 -0.86 34.70 44.91
N PRO A 299 -1.27 35.47 43.93
CA PRO A 299 -1.17 35.10 42.49
C PRO A 299 0.21 34.62 42.08
N THR A 300 1.25 35.18 42.68
CA THR A 300 2.64 34.83 42.43
C THR A 300 3.01 33.43 42.97
N SER A 301 2.59 33.04 44.14
CA SER A 301 2.89 31.71 44.72
C SER A 301 2.14 30.58 44.03
N GLY A 302 0.87 30.81 43.66
CA GLY A 302 0.08 29.86 42.85
C GLY A 302 0.68 29.62 41.48
N GLY A 303 1.14 30.69 40.82
CA GLY A 303 1.84 30.62 39.54
C GLY A 303 3.17 29.86 39.61
N MET A 304 3.96 30.03 40.67
CA MET A 304 5.21 29.30 40.88
C MET A 304 4.98 27.79 41.04
N ILE A 305 3.98 27.40 41.83
CA ILE A 305 3.61 25.98 42.01
C ILE A 305 3.18 25.39 40.67
N ALA A 306 2.35 26.10 39.90
CA ALA A 306 1.92 25.67 38.58
C ALA A 306 3.11 25.45 37.63
N VAL A 307 4.09 26.37 37.61
CA VAL A 307 5.29 26.25 36.77
C VAL A 307 6.12 25.02 37.15
N VAL A 308 6.32 24.75 38.44
CA VAL A 308 7.06 23.57 38.93
C VAL A 308 6.35 22.26 38.52
N LEU A 309 5.05 22.17 38.72
CA LEU A 309 4.27 20.99 38.31
C LEU A 309 4.27 20.79 36.80
N LEU A 310 4.21 21.86 36.02
CA LEU A 310 4.35 21.81 34.59
C LEU A 310 5.74 21.33 34.14
N ALA A 311 6.79 21.81 34.78
CA ALA A 311 8.16 21.38 34.44
C ALA A 311 8.33 19.86 34.62
N VAL A 312 7.74 19.28 35.67
CA VAL A 312 7.72 17.84 35.94
C VAL A 312 6.84 17.09 34.93
N GLY A 313 5.68 17.63 34.61
CA GLY A 313 4.69 17.01 33.70
C GLY A 313 5.02 17.15 32.20
N ALA A 314 5.85 18.12 31.82
CA ALA A 314 6.14 18.45 30.42
C ALA A 314 6.78 17.28 29.67
N GLU A 315 7.74 16.59 30.26
CA GLU A 315 8.47 15.51 29.57
C GLU A 315 7.60 14.25 29.35
N PRO A 316 6.84 13.72 30.33
CA PRO A 316 5.93 12.63 30.07
C PRO A 316 4.82 13.02 29.07
N ALA A 317 4.29 14.25 29.10
CA ALA A 317 3.34 14.75 28.12
C ALA A 317 3.96 14.78 26.71
N ARG A 318 5.17 15.31 26.58
CA ARG A 318 5.92 15.32 25.32
C ARG A 318 6.09 13.92 24.75
N ARG A 319 6.51 12.95 25.58
CA ARG A 319 6.67 11.55 25.15
C ARG A 319 5.34 10.91 24.75
N GLY A 320 4.25 11.22 25.44
CA GLY A 320 2.92 10.74 25.12
C GLY A 320 2.43 11.26 23.76
N ILE A 321 2.49 12.58 23.57
CA ILE A 321 2.10 13.26 22.33
C ILE A 321 2.98 12.78 21.17
N GLN A 322 4.29 12.68 21.37
CA GLN A 322 5.20 12.23 20.34
C GLN A 322 4.90 10.79 19.91
N ARG A 323 4.64 9.88 20.85
CA ARG A 323 4.22 8.50 20.54
C ARG A 323 2.91 8.47 19.75
N ALA A 324 1.90 9.25 20.16
CA ALA A 324 0.63 9.31 19.45
C ALA A 324 0.78 9.85 18.02
N VAL A 325 1.59 10.88 17.83
CA VAL A 325 1.86 11.47 16.51
C VAL A 325 2.75 10.54 15.66
N ASP A 326 3.77 9.92 16.25
CA ASP A 326 4.60 8.93 15.56
C ASP A 326 3.74 7.73 15.08
N GLN A 327 2.80 7.28 15.89
CA GLN A 327 1.86 6.21 15.54
C GLN A 327 0.92 6.61 14.38
N LEU A 328 0.52 7.87 14.34
CA LEU A 328 -0.30 8.46 13.27
C LEU A 328 0.48 8.66 11.97
N LEU A 329 1.75 9.07 12.07
CA LEU A 329 2.60 9.37 10.93
C LEU A 329 3.22 8.14 10.28
N TYR A 330 3.70 7.22 11.11
CA TYR A 330 4.51 6.07 10.68
C TYR A 330 3.75 4.74 10.80
N GLY A 331 2.47 4.79 11.17
CA GLY A 331 1.64 3.61 11.34
C GLY A 331 2.19 2.67 12.43
N ARG A 332 2.02 1.36 12.21
CA ARG A 332 2.47 0.32 13.15
C ARG A 332 3.99 0.11 13.17
N SER A 333 4.76 0.83 12.34
CA SER A 333 6.24 0.76 12.36
C SER A 333 6.83 1.21 13.70
N ALA A 334 6.10 1.95 14.51
CA ALA A 334 6.48 2.33 15.87
C ALA A 334 6.44 1.15 16.87
N ASP A 335 5.67 0.09 16.57
CA ASP A 335 5.57 -1.12 17.41
C ASP A 335 6.04 -2.37 16.64
N PRO A 336 7.29 -2.83 16.85
CA PRO A 336 7.82 -4.03 16.22
C PRO A 336 6.98 -5.30 16.48
N ARG A 337 6.29 -5.37 17.64
CA ARG A 337 5.44 -6.53 17.99
C ARG A 337 4.16 -6.57 17.17
N ALA A 338 3.55 -5.41 16.90
CA ALA A 338 2.39 -5.31 16.05
C ALA A 338 2.73 -5.67 14.59
N LEU A 339 3.90 -5.26 14.12
CA LEU A 339 4.41 -5.57 12.79
C LEU A 339 4.70 -7.06 12.64
N LEU A 340 5.37 -7.66 13.63
CA LEU A 340 5.61 -9.11 13.68
C LEU A 340 4.29 -9.90 13.65
N ARG A 341 3.28 -9.47 14.40
CA ARG A 341 1.96 -10.12 14.40
C ARG A 341 1.31 -10.06 13.03
N THR A 342 1.27 -8.90 12.38
CA THR A 342 0.71 -8.73 11.03
C THR A 342 1.43 -9.63 10.01
N VAL A 343 2.78 -9.66 10.04
CA VAL A 343 3.58 -10.52 9.17
C VAL A 343 3.32 -12.00 9.46
N SER A 344 3.25 -12.39 10.75
CA SER A 344 2.98 -13.78 11.14
C SER A 344 1.55 -14.23 10.78
N GLU A 345 0.56 -13.36 10.93
CA GLU A 345 -0.84 -13.62 10.54
C GLU A 345 -0.95 -13.80 9.01
N GLU A 346 -0.22 -13.02 8.22
CA GLU A 346 -0.22 -13.15 6.76
C GLU A 346 0.50 -14.43 6.29
N ILE A 347 1.59 -14.82 6.97
CA ILE A 347 2.29 -16.08 6.70
C ILE A 347 1.42 -17.28 7.09
N ALA A 348 0.67 -17.21 8.21
CA ALA A 348 -0.15 -18.30 8.72
C ALA A 348 -1.55 -18.40 8.07
N GLY A 349 -2.06 -17.33 7.50
CA GLY A 349 -3.49 -17.17 7.21
C GLY A 349 -4.01 -17.69 5.88
N ARG A 350 -3.16 -18.17 4.94
CA ARG A 350 -3.58 -18.77 3.67
C ARG A 350 -2.64 -19.88 3.26
N GLU A 351 -3.16 -20.91 2.59
CA GLU A 351 -2.38 -22.02 2.02
C GLU A 351 -1.20 -21.50 1.17
N GLY A 352 -0.02 -21.38 1.79
CA GLY A 352 1.21 -20.84 1.22
C GLY A 352 1.15 -19.32 1.03
N GLY A 353 1.40 -18.54 2.11
CA GLY A 353 1.43 -17.08 2.09
C GLY A 353 2.14 -16.53 0.85
N SER A 354 1.39 -15.81 0.00
CA SER A 354 1.95 -15.19 -1.20
C SER A 354 2.91 -14.08 -0.78
N LEU A 355 4.13 -14.07 -1.34
CA LEU A 355 5.07 -12.96 -1.12
C LEU A 355 4.47 -11.61 -1.53
N ASP A 356 3.55 -11.59 -2.51
CA ASP A 356 2.83 -10.39 -2.92
C ASP A 356 1.94 -9.85 -1.80
N ALA A 357 1.22 -10.74 -1.09
CA ALA A 357 0.40 -10.35 0.05
C ALA A 357 1.27 -9.82 1.20
N LEU A 358 2.43 -10.43 1.43
CA LEU A 358 3.42 -9.96 2.41
C LEU A 358 4.00 -8.60 2.03
N ALA A 359 4.37 -8.40 0.75
CA ALA A 359 4.85 -7.11 0.25
C ALA A 359 3.78 -6.02 0.39
N ALA A 360 2.51 -6.34 0.09
CA ALA A 360 1.38 -5.43 0.25
C ALA A 360 1.13 -5.08 1.73
N ALA A 361 1.18 -6.06 2.63
CA ALA A 361 1.04 -5.87 4.06
C ALA A 361 2.17 -5.01 4.65
N LEU A 362 3.42 -5.23 4.23
CA LEU A 362 4.57 -4.41 4.61
C LEU A 362 4.41 -2.97 4.11
N ARG A 363 4.04 -2.79 2.83
CA ARG A 363 3.80 -1.47 2.26
C ARG A 363 2.74 -0.70 3.05
N GLN A 364 1.62 -1.33 3.36
CA GLN A 364 0.51 -0.71 4.07
C GLN A 364 0.87 -0.41 5.54
N SER A 365 1.49 -1.37 6.24
CA SER A 365 1.85 -1.24 7.65
C SER A 365 2.90 -0.18 7.90
N LEU A 366 3.89 -0.09 7.01
CA LEU A 366 5.03 0.83 7.08
C LEU A 366 4.80 2.12 6.29
N ARG A 367 3.64 2.25 5.61
CA ARG A 367 3.29 3.41 4.75
C ARG A 367 4.38 3.73 3.72
N LEU A 368 4.90 2.68 3.08
CA LEU A 368 5.92 2.79 2.04
C LEU A 368 5.30 3.11 0.68
N GLY A 369 6.05 3.77 -0.20
CA GLY A 369 5.65 3.99 -1.59
C GLY A 369 5.69 2.71 -2.41
N GLY A 370 6.75 1.90 -2.21
CA GLY A 370 6.94 0.60 -2.83
C GLY A 370 7.77 -0.33 -1.97
N VAL A 371 7.49 -1.63 -2.11
CA VAL A 371 8.24 -2.73 -1.49
C VAL A 371 8.42 -3.81 -2.54
N ALA A 372 9.63 -4.30 -2.74
CA ALA A 372 9.91 -5.48 -3.52
C ALA A 372 10.69 -6.49 -2.67
N LEU A 373 10.24 -7.74 -2.70
CA LEU A 373 10.90 -8.88 -2.07
C LEU A 373 11.47 -9.75 -3.17
N THR A 374 12.76 -10.06 -3.12
CA THR A 374 13.43 -10.88 -4.13
C THR A 374 14.19 -12.00 -3.44
N SER A 375 14.03 -13.24 -3.89
CA SER A 375 14.85 -14.37 -3.48
C SER A 375 16.22 -14.31 -4.17
N SER A 376 17.26 -14.83 -3.52
CA SER A 376 18.63 -14.89 -4.07
C SER A 376 18.93 -16.20 -4.79
N THR A 377 18.08 -17.22 -4.67
CA THR A 377 18.26 -18.55 -5.21
C THR A 377 17.41 -18.75 -6.48
N GLY A 378 18.00 -19.23 -7.57
CA GLY A 378 17.30 -19.61 -8.81
C GLY A 378 16.82 -18.45 -9.68
N GLU A 379 15.76 -18.66 -10.43
CA GLU A 379 15.02 -17.64 -11.20
C GLU A 379 14.22 -16.75 -10.23
N GLY A 380 14.91 -15.96 -9.46
CA GLY A 380 14.52 -15.18 -8.31
C GLY A 380 13.04 -14.81 -8.24
N ILE A 381 12.29 -15.47 -7.36
CA ILE A 381 10.90 -15.07 -7.05
C ILE A 381 10.91 -13.60 -6.66
N ARG A 382 10.17 -12.78 -7.39
CA ARG A 382 10.03 -11.35 -7.13
C ARG A 382 8.57 -11.02 -6.86
N ALA A 383 8.34 -10.43 -5.71
CA ALA A 383 7.03 -9.92 -5.32
C ALA A 383 7.10 -8.42 -5.11
N GLU A 384 6.17 -7.67 -5.68
CA GLU A 384 6.18 -6.21 -5.62
C GLU A 384 4.83 -5.66 -5.16
N ALA A 385 4.87 -4.66 -4.29
CA ALA A 385 3.72 -3.87 -3.90
C ALA A 385 4.02 -2.37 -4.02
N GLY A 386 3.35 -1.69 -4.93
CA GLY A 386 3.60 -0.29 -5.27
C GLY A 386 4.79 -0.12 -6.21
N GLU A 387 5.17 1.12 -6.45
CA GLU A 387 6.25 1.46 -7.37
C GLU A 387 7.56 1.67 -6.60
N VAL A 388 8.59 0.90 -6.90
CA VAL A 388 9.93 1.04 -6.31
C VAL A 388 10.78 1.88 -7.25
N ASP A 389 10.96 3.16 -6.93
CA ASP A 389 11.81 4.08 -7.71
C ASP A 389 13.29 3.69 -7.58
N PRO A 390 13.97 3.34 -8.68
CA PRO A 390 15.39 2.94 -8.67
C PRO A 390 16.34 3.98 -8.08
N THR A 391 15.97 5.28 -8.11
CA THR A 391 16.83 6.37 -7.65
C THR A 391 16.81 6.56 -6.13
N THR A 392 15.73 6.13 -5.48
CA THR A 392 15.50 6.35 -4.05
C THR A 392 15.36 5.04 -3.26
N ARG A 393 15.42 3.90 -3.96
CA ARG A 393 15.35 2.59 -3.33
C ARG A 393 16.47 2.38 -2.32
N GLN A 394 16.13 1.69 -1.24
CA GLN A 394 17.06 1.19 -0.25
C GLN A 394 16.94 -0.33 -0.20
N VAL A 395 18.07 -1.02 -0.26
CA VAL A 395 18.15 -2.48 -0.31
C VAL A 395 18.57 -3.00 1.07
N ILE A 396 17.84 -3.97 1.58
CA ILE A 396 18.15 -4.68 2.83
C ILE A 396 18.33 -6.14 2.44
N THR A 397 19.54 -6.67 2.68
CA THR A 397 19.82 -8.09 2.45
C THR A 397 19.26 -8.92 3.59
N LEU A 398 18.54 -9.98 3.24
CA LEU A 398 18.01 -10.96 4.17
C LEU A 398 19.01 -12.11 4.32
N PHE A 399 19.23 -12.56 5.56
CA PHE A 399 20.16 -13.63 5.87
C PHE A 399 19.43 -14.80 6.52
N ALA A 400 19.72 -15.99 6.02
CA ALA A 400 19.36 -17.27 6.65
C ALA A 400 20.62 -17.89 7.29
N ALA A 401 20.49 -19.09 7.88
CA ALA A 401 21.62 -19.78 8.51
C ALA A 401 22.76 -20.06 7.53
N ASP A 402 22.42 -20.31 6.26
CA ASP A 402 23.36 -20.71 5.19
C ASP A 402 23.89 -19.52 4.36
N GLY A 403 23.51 -18.27 4.69
CA GLY A 403 23.95 -17.09 3.97
C GLY A 403 22.82 -16.16 3.53
N PRO A 404 23.07 -15.26 2.56
CA PRO A 404 22.06 -14.35 2.04
C PRO A 404 20.99 -15.14 1.26
N CYS A 405 19.74 -15.04 1.66
CA CYS A 405 18.59 -15.75 1.06
C CYS A 405 17.70 -14.86 0.20
N GLY A 406 17.90 -13.53 0.24
CA GLY A 406 17.10 -12.62 -0.55
C GLY A 406 17.35 -11.17 -0.22
N THR A 407 16.56 -10.28 -0.84
CA THR A 407 16.62 -8.84 -0.61
C THR A 407 15.23 -8.25 -0.44
N VAL A 408 15.14 -7.21 0.39
CA VAL A 408 13.98 -6.34 0.50
C VAL A 408 14.37 -4.98 -0.04
N GLU A 409 13.75 -4.56 -1.13
CA GLU A 409 13.90 -3.22 -1.67
C GLU A 409 12.72 -2.37 -1.23
N VAL A 410 12.99 -1.19 -0.69
CA VAL A 410 11.94 -0.28 -0.21
C VAL A 410 12.20 1.14 -0.66
N CYS A 411 11.12 1.86 -0.95
CA CYS A 411 11.15 3.30 -1.12
C CYS A 411 10.08 3.95 -0.24
N GLY A 412 10.36 5.16 0.22
CA GLY A 412 9.40 5.97 0.96
C GLY A 412 8.29 6.49 0.05
N ALA A 413 7.21 6.97 0.66
CA ALA A 413 6.11 7.58 -0.06
C ALA A 413 6.57 8.75 -0.96
N ALA A 414 5.89 8.93 -2.10
CA ALA A 414 6.16 10.00 -3.08
C ALA A 414 7.61 10.02 -3.64
N GLY A 415 8.19 8.84 -3.90
CA GLY A 415 9.53 8.73 -4.51
C GLY A 415 10.67 9.24 -3.63
N ARG A 416 10.52 9.19 -2.30
CA ARG A 416 11.57 9.54 -1.34
C ARG A 416 12.28 8.29 -0.84
N ARG A 417 13.43 8.48 -0.20
CA ARG A 417 14.08 7.40 0.57
C ARG A 417 13.23 7.05 1.79
N ALA A 418 13.17 5.76 2.12
CA ALA A 418 12.53 5.31 3.34
C ALA A 418 13.27 5.90 4.57
N GLU A 419 12.53 6.16 5.65
CA GLU A 419 13.12 6.72 6.85
C GLU A 419 14.04 5.73 7.57
N PRO A 420 15.10 6.22 8.25
CA PRO A 420 16.02 5.35 8.99
C PRO A 420 15.31 4.43 10.00
N ARG A 421 14.27 4.94 10.68
CA ARG A 421 13.46 4.15 11.63
C ARG A 421 12.71 2.99 10.97
N THR A 422 12.19 3.20 9.75
CA THR A 422 11.53 2.15 8.96
C THR A 422 12.53 1.08 8.53
N ILE A 423 13.72 1.49 8.12
CA ILE A 423 14.82 0.57 7.79
C ILE A 423 15.25 -0.25 9.01
N ASP A 424 15.36 0.39 10.18
CA ASP A 424 15.70 -0.32 11.42
C ASP A 424 14.59 -1.28 11.87
N ALA A 425 13.32 -0.93 11.65
CA ALA A 425 12.18 -1.83 11.89
C ALA A 425 12.24 -3.05 10.97
N LEU A 426 12.48 -2.85 9.67
CA LEU A 426 12.65 -3.94 8.70
C LEU A 426 13.84 -4.85 9.02
N ARG A 427 14.97 -4.28 9.43
CA ARG A 427 16.13 -5.07 9.87
C ARG A 427 15.81 -5.95 11.09
N ARG A 428 15.03 -5.43 12.06
CA ARG A 428 14.63 -6.20 13.25
C ARG A 428 13.73 -7.39 12.92
N ILE A 429 12.88 -7.27 11.91
CA ILE A 429 12.02 -8.37 11.44
C ILE A 429 12.68 -9.18 10.31
N GLY A 430 13.92 -8.83 9.93
CA GLY A 430 14.64 -9.46 8.81
C GLY A 430 14.68 -10.98 8.90
N GLY A 431 14.89 -11.55 10.10
CA GLY A 431 14.87 -13.00 10.29
C GLY A 431 13.51 -13.65 9.97
N VAL A 432 12.39 -12.98 10.28
CA VAL A 432 11.06 -13.50 9.93
C VAL A 432 10.80 -13.38 8.42
N LEU A 433 11.27 -12.28 7.81
CA LEU A 433 11.18 -12.10 6.36
C LEU A 433 12.03 -13.13 5.61
N SER A 434 13.21 -13.47 6.13
CA SER A 434 14.06 -14.53 5.57
C SER A 434 13.34 -15.88 5.54
N VAL A 435 12.68 -16.24 6.65
CA VAL A 435 11.90 -17.48 6.72
C VAL A 435 10.73 -17.46 5.75
N ALA A 436 10.05 -16.31 5.60
CA ALA A 436 8.94 -16.16 4.66
C ALA A 436 9.39 -16.34 3.20
N VAL A 437 10.53 -15.74 2.83
CA VAL A 437 11.10 -15.86 1.48
C VAL A 437 11.50 -17.32 1.19
N LEU A 438 12.19 -17.97 2.13
CA LEU A 438 12.56 -19.38 1.98
C LEU A 438 11.35 -20.31 1.88
N LEU A 439 10.30 -20.08 2.70
CA LEU A 439 9.09 -20.87 2.65
C LEU A 439 8.36 -20.69 1.31
N ALA A 440 8.31 -19.47 0.80
CA ALA A 440 7.70 -19.20 -0.51
C ALA A 440 8.48 -19.92 -1.64
N GLU A 441 9.81 -19.93 -1.59
CA GLU A 441 10.66 -20.61 -2.55
C GLU A 441 10.45 -22.12 -2.52
N VAL A 442 10.43 -22.73 -1.33
CA VAL A 442 10.13 -24.16 -1.18
C VAL A 442 8.72 -24.51 -1.69
N ASN A 443 7.72 -23.66 -1.41
CA ASN A 443 6.37 -23.88 -1.90
C ASN A 443 6.27 -23.76 -3.42
N GLU A 444 6.98 -22.83 -4.05
CA GLU A 444 6.99 -22.71 -5.51
C GLU A 444 7.69 -23.90 -6.15
N GLY A 445 8.85 -24.31 -5.65
CA GLY A 445 9.52 -25.53 -6.10
C GLY A 445 8.66 -26.79 -5.96
N LEU A 446 7.89 -26.87 -4.87
CA LEU A 446 6.93 -27.98 -4.67
C LEU A 446 5.76 -27.93 -5.66
N ARG A 447 5.24 -26.73 -5.97
CA ARG A 447 4.19 -26.55 -6.99
C ARG A 447 4.69 -26.96 -8.38
N GLU A 448 5.85 -26.48 -8.77
CA GLU A 448 6.48 -26.84 -10.04
C GLU A 448 6.71 -28.36 -10.16
N ALA A 449 7.24 -28.98 -9.09
CA ALA A 449 7.43 -30.44 -9.04
C ALA A 449 6.09 -31.20 -9.17
N ARG A 450 5.05 -30.76 -8.46
CA ARG A 450 3.70 -31.34 -8.57
C ARG A 450 3.11 -31.18 -9.97
N ASP A 451 3.25 -30.01 -10.57
CA ASP A 451 2.72 -29.76 -11.90
C ASP A 451 3.50 -30.52 -12.97
N ARG A 452 4.83 -30.67 -12.80
CA ARG A 452 5.64 -31.56 -13.62
C ARG A 452 5.17 -33.02 -13.51
N ALA A 453 4.99 -33.51 -12.29
CA ALA A 453 4.50 -34.88 -12.07
C ALA A 453 3.10 -35.10 -12.66
N ARG A 454 2.21 -34.11 -12.55
CA ARG A 454 0.86 -34.17 -13.17
C ARG A 454 0.94 -34.21 -14.70
N ARG A 455 1.80 -33.41 -15.32
CA ARG A 455 1.99 -33.39 -16.77
C ARG A 455 2.53 -34.74 -17.25
N ILE A 456 3.54 -35.28 -16.58
CA ILE A 456 4.12 -36.59 -16.86
C ILE A 456 3.04 -37.67 -16.79
N ALA A 457 2.30 -37.75 -15.66
CA ALA A 457 1.25 -38.77 -15.50
C ALA A 457 0.09 -38.62 -16.52
N ALA A 458 -0.20 -37.41 -16.96
CA ALA A 458 -1.20 -37.16 -18.00
C ALA A 458 -0.70 -37.60 -19.39
N SER A 459 0.59 -37.37 -19.72
CA SER A 459 1.19 -37.79 -20.97
C SER A 459 1.29 -39.30 -21.06
N GLU A 460 1.69 -39.95 -19.97
CA GLU A 460 1.78 -41.41 -19.87
C GLU A 460 0.42 -42.08 -20.06
N ARG A 461 -0.62 -41.58 -19.40
CA ARG A 461 -2.00 -42.07 -19.59
C ARG A 461 -2.48 -41.94 -21.03
N ARG A 462 -2.19 -40.82 -21.68
CA ARG A 462 -2.55 -40.59 -23.10
C ARG A 462 -1.80 -41.56 -24.01
N PHE A 463 -0.50 -41.74 -23.78
CA PHE A 463 0.31 -42.67 -24.53
C PHE A 463 -0.22 -44.14 -24.40
N ALA A 464 -0.38 -44.62 -23.16
CA ALA A 464 -0.88 -45.95 -22.91
C ALA A 464 -2.26 -46.17 -23.55
N ARG A 465 -3.18 -45.21 -23.44
CA ARG A 465 -4.52 -45.27 -24.04
C ARG A 465 -4.45 -45.37 -25.56
N ALA A 466 -3.65 -44.55 -26.21
CA ALA A 466 -3.51 -44.54 -27.65
C ALA A 466 -2.90 -45.88 -28.16
N GLU A 467 -1.95 -46.46 -27.45
CA GLU A 467 -1.36 -47.76 -27.80
C GLU A 467 -2.34 -48.93 -27.60
N ILE A 468 -3.17 -48.90 -26.57
CA ILE A 468 -4.25 -49.85 -26.38
C ILE A 468 -5.27 -49.76 -27.54
N GLU A 469 -5.76 -48.59 -27.84
CA GLU A 469 -6.71 -48.33 -28.93
C GLU A 469 -6.14 -48.72 -30.31
N ALA A 470 -4.84 -48.47 -30.58
CA ALA A 470 -4.22 -48.75 -31.86
C ALA A 470 -3.81 -50.21 -32.06
N GLY A 471 -3.45 -50.92 -31.00
CA GLY A 471 -2.90 -52.27 -31.08
C GLY A 471 -3.79 -53.35 -30.48
N ILE A 472 -4.14 -53.20 -29.22
CA ILE A 472 -4.78 -54.26 -28.43
C ILE A 472 -6.26 -54.41 -28.78
N GLU A 473 -7.03 -53.33 -28.86
CA GLU A 473 -8.46 -53.39 -29.17
C GLU A 473 -8.78 -54.03 -30.53
N PRO A 474 -8.07 -53.67 -31.65
CA PRO A 474 -8.33 -54.33 -32.92
C PRO A 474 -7.99 -55.82 -32.93
N ALA A 475 -6.94 -56.23 -32.15
CA ALA A 475 -6.60 -57.62 -32.01
C ALA A 475 -7.70 -58.42 -31.27
N LEU A 476 -8.18 -57.90 -30.14
CA LEU A 476 -9.27 -58.48 -29.39
C LEU A 476 -10.58 -58.52 -30.20
N ALA A 477 -10.88 -57.47 -30.97
CA ALA A 477 -12.04 -57.45 -31.86
C ALA A 477 -11.98 -58.50 -32.96
N ARG A 478 -10.78 -58.80 -33.49
CA ARG A 478 -10.58 -59.90 -34.45
C ARG A 478 -10.77 -61.26 -33.79
N ILE A 479 -10.13 -61.49 -32.64
CA ILE A 479 -10.31 -62.72 -31.87
C ILE A 479 -11.79 -62.97 -31.57
N ARG A 480 -12.51 -61.95 -31.13
CA ARG A 480 -13.96 -62.08 -30.83
C ARG A 480 -14.75 -62.45 -32.08
N ARG A 481 -14.46 -61.90 -33.26
CA ARG A 481 -15.11 -62.24 -34.52
C ARG A 481 -14.81 -63.69 -34.91
N ASP A 482 -13.53 -64.08 -34.91
CA ASP A 482 -13.11 -65.46 -35.23
C ASP A 482 -13.81 -66.45 -34.31
N LEU A 483 -13.97 -66.15 -33.02
CA LEU A 483 -14.69 -67.02 -32.09
C LEU A 483 -16.21 -67.05 -32.31
N GLN A 484 -16.82 -65.92 -32.74
CA GLN A 484 -18.23 -65.85 -33.08
C GLN A 484 -18.58 -66.64 -34.35
N GLU A 485 -17.66 -66.70 -35.30
CA GLU A 485 -17.85 -67.46 -36.56
C GLU A 485 -17.61 -68.94 -36.39
N LEU A 486 -17.00 -69.36 -35.26
CA LEU A 486 -16.63 -70.76 -35.00
C LEU A 486 -17.77 -71.77 -35.14
N PRO A 487 -19.04 -71.50 -34.67
CA PRO A 487 -20.13 -72.44 -34.77
C PRO A 487 -20.61 -72.79 -36.22
N THR A 488 -20.33 -71.87 -37.15
CA THR A 488 -20.77 -71.96 -38.55
C THR A 488 -19.63 -72.19 -39.54
N ALA A 489 -18.41 -72.30 -39.02
CA ALA A 489 -17.21 -72.39 -39.84
C ALA A 489 -17.05 -73.80 -40.50
N THR A 490 -16.63 -73.76 -41.75
CA THR A 490 -16.29 -74.97 -42.53
C THR A 490 -14.96 -75.57 -42.06
N ASP A 491 -14.05 -74.75 -41.48
CA ASP A 491 -12.78 -75.16 -40.90
C ASP A 491 -12.56 -74.52 -39.52
N PRO A 492 -13.08 -75.06 -38.43
CA PRO A 492 -12.94 -74.55 -37.07
C PRO A 492 -11.48 -74.52 -36.58
N ALA A 493 -10.63 -75.44 -37.06
CA ALA A 493 -9.24 -75.53 -36.63
C ALA A 493 -8.41 -74.32 -37.10
N SER A 494 -8.65 -73.89 -38.31
CA SER A 494 -7.99 -72.68 -38.88
C SER A 494 -8.41 -71.42 -38.11
N LEU A 495 -9.70 -71.29 -37.76
CA LEU A 495 -10.20 -70.15 -36.96
C LEU A 495 -9.58 -70.11 -35.56
N LEU A 496 -9.50 -71.27 -34.88
CA LEU A 496 -8.84 -71.37 -33.59
C LEU A 496 -7.35 -71.04 -33.66
N GLY A 497 -6.68 -71.50 -34.74
CA GLY A 497 -5.28 -71.18 -34.97
C GLY A 497 -5.04 -69.67 -35.13
N ARG A 498 -5.90 -69.00 -35.93
CA ARG A 498 -5.84 -67.51 -36.12
C ARG A 498 -6.10 -66.77 -34.81
N ALA A 499 -7.14 -67.16 -34.07
CA ALA A 499 -7.48 -66.56 -32.77
C ALA A 499 -6.37 -66.77 -31.74
N SER A 500 -5.75 -67.92 -31.68
CA SER A 500 -4.60 -68.21 -30.81
C SER A 500 -3.38 -67.34 -31.18
N THR A 501 -3.05 -67.26 -32.45
CA THR A 501 -1.94 -66.40 -32.93
C THR A 501 -2.20 -64.94 -32.63
N ALA A 502 -3.42 -64.44 -32.85
CA ALA A 502 -3.80 -63.07 -32.52
C ALA A 502 -3.76 -62.81 -31.00
N LEU A 503 -4.13 -63.76 -30.16
CA LEU A 503 -4.05 -63.66 -28.70
C LEU A 503 -2.57 -63.59 -28.22
N GLN A 504 -1.71 -64.42 -28.81
CA GLN A 504 -0.27 -64.40 -28.53
C GLN A 504 0.34 -63.03 -28.93
N ALA A 505 -0.01 -62.51 -30.09
CA ALA A 505 0.43 -61.20 -30.55
C ALA A 505 -0.06 -60.08 -29.61
N ALA A 506 -1.34 -60.07 -29.24
CA ALA A 506 -1.90 -59.11 -28.30
C ALA A 506 -1.22 -59.18 -26.91
N THR A 507 -0.90 -60.39 -26.44
CA THR A 507 -0.18 -60.58 -25.17
C THR A 507 1.25 -60.01 -25.24
N THR A 508 1.90 -60.18 -26.39
CA THR A 508 3.22 -59.59 -26.63
C THR A 508 3.14 -58.06 -26.68
N ASP A 509 2.14 -57.52 -27.37
CA ASP A 509 1.91 -56.06 -27.44
C ASP A 509 1.70 -55.45 -26.04
N VAL A 510 0.93 -56.10 -25.16
CA VAL A 510 0.73 -55.65 -23.76
C VAL A 510 2.05 -55.66 -22.97
N ARG A 511 2.88 -56.73 -23.13
CA ARG A 511 4.17 -56.78 -22.46
C ARG A 511 5.14 -55.72 -22.98
N ASP A 512 5.15 -55.50 -24.30
CA ASP A 512 5.99 -54.51 -24.90
C ASP A 512 5.55 -53.07 -24.50
N LEU A 513 4.24 -52.80 -24.45
CA LEU A 513 3.71 -51.55 -23.90
C LEU A 513 4.13 -51.37 -22.42
N ALA A 514 4.00 -52.37 -21.60
CA ALA A 514 4.44 -52.29 -20.20
C ALA A 514 5.95 -51.98 -20.05
N ARG A 515 6.77 -52.45 -21.00
CA ARG A 515 8.20 -52.16 -21.05
C ARG A 515 8.55 -50.75 -21.57
N THR A 516 7.63 -50.08 -22.23
CA THR A 516 7.81 -48.72 -22.74
C THR A 516 7.25 -47.64 -21.78
N LEU A 517 6.63 -48.05 -20.66
CA LEU A 517 6.25 -47.09 -19.61
C LEU A 517 7.48 -46.35 -19.09
N LEU A 518 7.24 -45.12 -18.65
CA LEU A 518 8.30 -44.16 -18.29
C LEU A 518 9.28 -44.79 -17.27
N PRO A 519 10.58 -44.77 -17.53
CA PRO A 519 11.58 -45.18 -16.56
C PRO A 519 11.78 -44.08 -15.51
N GLY A 520 12.16 -44.47 -14.28
CA GLY A 520 12.40 -43.54 -13.19
C GLY A 520 13.52 -42.52 -13.45
N SER A 521 14.43 -42.80 -14.38
CA SER A 521 15.47 -41.85 -14.85
C SER A 521 14.88 -40.60 -15.48
N LEU A 522 13.72 -40.69 -16.12
CA LEU A 522 13.07 -39.53 -16.75
C LEU A 522 12.43 -38.58 -15.74
N ASP A 523 12.05 -39.05 -14.55
CA ASP A 523 11.58 -38.17 -13.45
C ASP A 523 12.66 -37.18 -12.99
N ALA A 524 13.93 -37.56 -13.14
CA ALA A 524 15.08 -36.71 -12.88
C ALA A 524 15.48 -35.84 -14.09
N GLY A 525 14.76 -35.93 -15.22
CA GLY A 525 15.07 -35.21 -16.45
C GLY A 525 16.18 -35.85 -17.30
N ASP A 526 16.62 -37.07 -16.96
CA ASP A 526 17.69 -37.77 -17.69
C ASP A 526 17.12 -38.54 -18.92
N LEU A 527 16.87 -37.78 -20.00
CA LEU A 527 16.45 -38.40 -21.27
C LEU A 527 17.47 -39.38 -21.86
N PRO A 528 18.81 -39.09 -21.86
CA PRO A 528 19.80 -40.06 -22.31
C PRO A 528 19.72 -41.40 -21.56
N GLY A 529 19.61 -41.35 -20.23
CA GLY A 529 19.45 -42.54 -19.41
C GLY A 529 18.17 -43.31 -19.73
N ALA A 530 17.04 -42.63 -19.87
CA ALA A 530 15.76 -43.21 -20.22
C ALA A 530 15.77 -43.89 -21.61
N LEU A 531 16.39 -43.29 -22.60
CA LEU A 531 16.54 -43.87 -23.94
C LEU A 531 17.51 -45.04 -23.95
N ALA A 532 18.57 -45.01 -23.13
CA ALA A 532 19.46 -46.15 -22.96
C ALA A 532 18.75 -47.35 -22.30
N GLU A 533 17.91 -47.10 -21.27
CA GLU A 533 17.06 -48.15 -20.71
C GLU A 533 16.08 -48.72 -21.75
N LEU A 534 15.45 -47.87 -22.57
CA LEU A 534 14.57 -48.31 -23.65
C LEU A 534 15.34 -49.20 -24.64
N ALA A 535 16.55 -48.81 -25.03
CA ALA A 535 17.41 -49.55 -25.95
C ALA A 535 17.76 -50.95 -25.41
N THR A 536 18.01 -51.07 -24.09
CA THR A 536 18.35 -52.36 -23.47
C THR A 536 17.15 -53.30 -23.34
N ARG A 537 15.93 -52.77 -23.33
CA ARG A 537 14.68 -53.55 -23.21
C ARG A 537 14.27 -54.26 -24.52
N PHE A 538 14.78 -53.75 -25.66
CA PHE A 538 14.47 -54.23 -26.99
C PHE A 538 15.74 -54.49 -27.81
N GLU A 539 15.93 -55.71 -28.27
CA GLU A 539 17.08 -56.07 -29.13
C GLU A 539 16.94 -55.51 -30.54
N GLN A 540 15.70 -55.38 -31.03
CA GLN A 540 15.37 -54.83 -32.35
C GLN A 540 14.09 -53.98 -32.28
N PRO A 541 14.00 -52.84 -33.00
CA PRO A 541 15.08 -52.22 -33.81
C PRO A 541 16.22 -51.69 -32.94
N THR A 542 17.41 -51.55 -33.50
CA THR A 542 18.55 -50.93 -32.80
C THR A 542 18.27 -49.43 -32.58
N LEU A 543 18.25 -49.00 -31.31
CA LEU A 543 18.08 -47.58 -30.97
C LEU A 543 19.44 -46.92 -30.82
N VAL A 544 19.66 -45.81 -31.60
CA VAL A 544 20.87 -44.99 -31.55
C VAL A 544 20.49 -43.57 -31.08
N THR A 545 21.18 -43.09 -30.04
CA THR A 545 20.85 -41.83 -29.39
C THR A 545 22.04 -40.85 -29.42
N ASP A 546 21.81 -39.60 -29.89
CA ASP A 546 22.76 -38.49 -29.80
C ASP A 546 22.01 -37.28 -29.16
N VAL A 547 22.05 -37.21 -27.83
CA VAL A 547 21.40 -36.15 -27.05
C VAL A 547 22.49 -35.25 -26.52
N ARG A 548 22.64 -34.05 -27.09
CA ARG A 548 23.66 -33.07 -26.68
C ARG A 548 23.12 -31.99 -25.76
N GLN A 549 21.81 -31.71 -25.83
CA GLN A 549 21.12 -30.76 -25.00
C GLN A 549 19.77 -31.37 -24.57
N ALA A 550 19.39 -31.13 -23.31
CA ALA A 550 18.09 -31.57 -22.83
C ALA A 550 16.97 -30.78 -23.52
N PRO A 551 15.96 -31.47 -24.09
CA PRO A 551 14.78 -30.80 -24.65
C PRO A 551 13.92 -30.25 -23.49
N GLU A 552 13.09 -29.26 -23.82
CA GLU A 552 12.18 -28.63 -22.84
C GLU A 552 11.18 -29.65 -22.29
N HIS A 553 10.73 -30.58 -23.13
CA HIS A 553 9.81 -31.67 -22.76
C HIS A 553 10.41 -33.06 -23.05
N PRO A 554 11.32 -33.57 -22.19
CA PRO A 554 11.99 -34.82 -22.41
C PRO A 554 11.04 -36.04 -22.47
N GLU A 555 9.90 -35.98 -21.75
CA GLU A 555 8.85 -36.99 -21.76
C GLU A 555 8.18 -37.16 -23.14
N ALA A 556 7.97 -36.04 -23.85
CA ALA A 556 7.36 -36.07 -25.18
C ALA A 556 8.30 -36.72 -26.22
N VAL A 557 9.59 -36.40 -26.15
CA VAL A 557 10.62 -37.08 -26.97
C VAL A 557 10.67 -38.56 -26.70
N TYR A 558 10.71 -38.95 -25.42
CA TYR A 558 10.71 -40.37 -25.02
C TYR A 558 9.48 -41.11 -25.57
N HIS A 559 8.26 -40.57 -25.40
CA HIS A 559 7.03 -41.22 -25.88
C HIS A 559 7.02 -41.42 -27.40
N LEU A 560 7.48 -40.43 -28.19
CA LEU A 560 7.55 -40.55 -29.63
C LEU A 560 8.58 -41.61 -30.06
N VAL A 561 9.72 -41.71 -29.38
CA VAL A 561 10.70 -42.76 -29.64
C VAL A 561 10.15 -44.13 -29.23
N ALA A 562 9.50 -44.26 -28.07
CA ALA A 562 8.86 -45.49 -27.62
C ALA A 562 7.77 -45.98 -28.58
N GLU A 563 6.93 -45.04 -29.09
CA GLU A 563 5.94 -45.36 -30.13
C GLU A 563 6.59 -45.81 -31.45
N ALA A 564 7.69 -45.18 -31.85
CA ALA A 564 8.45 -45.61 -33.04
C ALA A 564 8.95 -47.05 -32.86
N VAL A 565 9.50 -47.40 -31.67
CA VAL A 565 9.97 -48.74 -31.38
C VAL A 565 8.82 -49.78 -31.40
N LEU A 566 7.69 -49.45 -30.74
CA LEU A 566 6.53 -50.37 -30.72
C LEU A 566 5.96 -50.61 -32.12
N ARG A 567 5.82 -49.56 -32.92
CA ARG A 567 5.32 -49.68 -34.32
C ARG A 567 6.29 -50.42 -35.23
N ALA A 568 7.59 -50.18 -35.04
CA ALA A 568 8.62 -50.92 -35.80
C ALA A 568 8.58 -52.44 -35.48
N ARG A 569 8.41 -52.80 -34.21
CA ARG A 569 8.27 -54.20 -33.78
C ARG A 569 7.01 -54.88 -34.33
N ARG A 570 5.88 -54.19 -34.30
CA ARG A 570 4.60 -54.72 -34.81
C ARG A 570 4.62 -54.98 -36.32
N ARG A 571 5.30 -54.09 -37.10
CA ARG A 571 5.34 -54.16 -38.57
C ARG A 571 6.50 -54.97 -39.11
N GLY A 572 7.58 -55.01 -38.39
CA GLY A 572 8.86 -55.52 -38.89
C GLY A 572 9.50 -54.60 -39.92
N GLY A 573 10.62 -55.00 -40.50
CA GLY A 573 11.26 -54.30 -41.57
C GLY A 573 12.00 -52.99 -41.23
N ILE A 574 12.06 -52.62 -39.94
CA ILE A 574 12.86 -51.52 -39.43
C ILE A 574 14.05 -52.09 -38.65
N GLU A 575 15.26 -51.72 -39.11
CA GLU A 575 16.50 -52.23 -38.51
C GLU A 575 17.05 -51.31 -37.43
N ARG A 576 16.90 -49.95 -37.64
CA ARG A 576 17.49 -48.94 -36.78
C ARG A 576 16.55 -47.73 -36.64
N ILE A 577 16.51 -47.20 -35.41
CA ILE A 577 15.91 -45.94 -35.06
C ILE A 577 17.01 -45.04 -34.51
N GLU A 578 17.19 -43.86 -35.07
CA GLU A 578 18.18 -42.88 -34.64
C GLU A 578 17.46 -41.61 -34.15
N ILE A 579 17.77 -41.20 -32.94
CA ILE A 579 17.28 -39.92 -32.38
C ILE A 579 18.45 -38.97 -32.14
N VAL A 580 18.32 -37.74 -32.65
CA VAL A 580 19.33 -36.68 -32.54
C VAL A 580 18.67 -35.44 -31.93
N VAL A 581 19.09 -35.05 -30.74
CA VAL A 581 18.64 -33.85 -30.04
C VAL A 581 19.82 -32.91 -29.93
N ARG A 582 19.84 -31.84 -30.74
CA ARG A 582 20.92 -30.84 -30.80
C ARG A 582 20.62 -29.54 -30.07
N SER A 583 19.34 -29.18 -29.96
CA SER A 583 18.86 -28.00 -29.27
C SER A 583 17.62 -28.34 -28.42
N ALA A 584 17.30 -27.48 -27.44
CA ALA A 584 16.17 -27.69 -26.55
C ALA A 584 14.82 -27.69 -27.29
N ASP A 585 14.72 -26.93 -28.36
CA ASP A 585 13.51 -26.67 -29.16
C ASP A 585 13.39 -27.54 -30.44
N ARG A 586 14.42 -28.30 -30.82
CA ARG A 586 14.41 -29.06 -32.07
C ARG A 586 15.16 -30.38 -31.97
N TRP A 587 14.53 -31.45 -32.46
CA TRP A 587 15.11 -32.77 -32.52
C TRP A 587 14.67 -33.54 -33.77
N ARG A 588 15.40 -34.58 -34.16
CA ARG A 588 15.17 -35.37 -35.36
C ARG A 588 15.16 -36.86 -35.03
N LEU A 589 14.14 -37.56 -35.56
CA LEU A 589 14.03 -39.01 -35.51
C LEU A 589 14.18 -39.56 -36.93
N ARG A 590 15.07 -40.53 -37.13
CA ARG A 590 15.30 -41.20 -38.42
C ARG A 590 15.00 -42.68 -38.25
N LEU A 591 14.32 -43.26 -39.23
CA LEU A 591 14.07 -44.69 -39.34
C LEU A 591 14.88 -45.29 -40.50
N THR A 592 15.59 -46.38 -40.26
CA THR A 592 16.34 -47.11 -41.31
C THR A 592 15.68 -48.46 -41.50
N GLY A 593 15.24 -48.73 -42.76
CA GLY A 593 14.52 -49.94 -43.14
C GLY A 593 13.82 -49.75 -44.47
N ASP A 594 12.98 -50.73 -44.86
CA ASP A 594 12.21 -50.66 -46.11
C ASP A 594 11.23 -49.49 -46.08
N GLU A 595 11.14 -48.73 -47.19
CA GLU A 595 10.30 -47.56 -47.37
C GLU A 595 8.81 -47.88 -47.15
N THR A 596 8.36 -49.08 -47.53
CA THR A 596 6.99 -49.54 -47.31
C THR A 596 6.60 -49.63 -45.83
N HIS A 597 7.60 -49.79 -44.96
CA HIS A 597 7.43 -49.85 -43.49
C HIS A 597 7.72 -48.52 -42.81
N THR A 598 8.73 -47.77 -43.28
CA THR A 598 9.12 -46.48 -42.65
C THR A 598 8.08 -45.38 -42.84
N ARG A 599 7.54 -45.24 -44.08
CA ARG A 599 6.59 -44.18 -44.43
C ARG A 599 5.32 -44.14 -43.57
N PRO A 600 4.61 -45.27 -43.33
CA PRO A 600 3.42 -45.26 -42.47
C PRO A 600 3.72 -44.96 -41.00
N ILE A 601 4.90 -45.38 -40.48
CA ILE A 601 5.33 -45.07 -39.12
C ILE A 601 5.60 -43.58 -38.97
N LEU A 602 6.35 -42.99 -39.88
CA LEU A 602 6.62 -41.56 -39.87
C LEU A 602 5.34 -40.72 -39.96
N GLY A 603 4.37 -41.13 -40.81
CA GLY A 603 3.08 -40.44 -40.91
C GLY A 603 2.29 -40.46 -39.59
N ALA A 604 2.31 -41.61 -38.88
CA ALA A 604 1.66 -41.72 -37.59
C ALA A 604 2.36 -40.91 -36.48
N LEU A 605 3.70 -40.93 -36.46
CA LEU A 605 4.48 -40.16 -35.48
C LEU A 605 4.33 -38.64 -35.75
N ARG A 606 4.24 -38.24 -37.00
CA ARG A 606 3.93 -36.86 -37.38
C ARG A 606 2.59 -36.43 -36.82
N ALA A 607 1.51 -37.16 -37.10
CA ALA A 607 0.19 -36.83 -36.61
C ALA A 607 0.17 -36.73 -35.07
N ARG A 608 0.89 -37.63 -34.39
CA ARG A 608 1.01 -37.62 -32.94
C ARG A 608 1.75 -36.40 -32.39
N ALA A 609 2.84 -36.00 -33.05
CA ALA A 609 3.58 -34.82 -32.67
C ALA A 609 2.75 -33.52 -32.88
N GLU A 610 2.01 -33.46 -34.00
CA GLU A 610 1.10 -32.33 -34.31
C GLU A 610 -0.07 -32.24 -33.31
N GLU A 611 -0.67 -33.39 -32.91
CA GLU A 611 -1.67 -33.42 -31.83
C GLU A 611 -1.11 -32.94 -30.48
N ALA A 612 0.17 -33.16 -30.24
CA ALA A 612 0.86 -32.68 -29.05
C ALA A 612 1.29 -31.20 -29.14
N GLY A 613 1.01 -30.51 -30.26
CA GLY A 613 1.29 -29.10 -30.44
C GLY A 613 2.67 -28.79 -31.03
N TYR A 614 3.39 -29.78 -31.55
CA TYR A 614 4.69 -29.59 -32.18
C TYR A 614 4.57 -29.27 -33.67
N ARG A 615 5.52 -28.48 -34.20
CA ARG A 615 5.71 -28.36 -35.65
C ARG A 615 6.53 -29.52 -36.17
N THR A 616 6.12 -30.11 -37.25
CA THR A 616 6.76 -31.28 -37.83
C THR A 616 7.13 -31.07 -39.29
N ASP A 617 8.27 -31.64 -39.68
CA ASP A 617 8.72 -31.73 -41.08
C ASP A 617 9.18 -33.17 -41.35
N VAL A 618 8.64 -33.77 -42.41
CA VAL A 618 8.95 -35.15 -42.79
C VAL A 618 9.76 -35.16 -44.07
N ASP A 619 10.99 -35.63 -43.97
CA ASP A 619 11.84 -35.92 -45.13
C ASP A 619 11.69 -37.38 -45.53
N HIS A 620 10.86 -37.66 -46.53
CA HIS A 620 10.61 -39.01 -47.00
C HIS A 620 11.86 -39.64 -47.66
N GLY A 621 12.75 -38.86 -48.27
CA GLY A 621 13.99 -39.36 -48.89
C GLY A 621 15.02 -39.82 -47.87
N ALA A 622 15.09 -39.15 -46.74
CA ALA A 622 15.95 -39.48 -45.61
C ALA A 622 15.24 -40.38 -44.57
N SER A 623 13.96 -40.74 -44.76
CA SER A 623 13.11 -41.43 -43.79
C SER A 623 13.20 -40.80 -42.38
N ALA A 624 13.11 -39.48 -42.32
CA ALA A 624 13.31 -38.73 -41.09
C ALA A 624 12.13 -37.81 -40.75
N LEU A 625 11.81 -37.68 -39.47
CA LEU A 625 10.88 -36.73 -38.89
C LEU A 625 11.68 -35.68 -38.09
N THR A 626 11.56 -34.41 -38.43
CA THR A 626 12.08 -33.31 -37.62
C THR A 626 10.92 -32.69 -36.84
N VAL A 627 11.12 -32.52 -35.56
CA VAL A 627 10.12 -31.95 -34.65
C VAL A 627 10.70 -30.70 -33.99
N GLY A 628 9.92 -29.61 -33.99
CA GLY A 628 10.28 -28.35 -33.35
C GLY A 628 9.12 -27.85 -32.50
N GLU A 629 9.40 -27.07 -31.47
CA GLU A 629 8.38 -26.43 -30.67
C GLU A 629 7.71 -25.28 -31.43
N GLN A 630 6.43 -25.03 -31.13
CA GLN A 630 5.78 -23.80 -31.57
C GLN A 630 6.24 -22.68 -30.64
N GLY A 631 7.10 -21.77 -31.11
CA GLY A 631 7.54 -20.59 -30.40
C GLY A 631 6.40 -19.59 -30.18
#